data_19fa2bf73cc0777aa88a78e9e01de878
#
_entry.id   19fa2bf73cc0777aa88a78e9e01de878
#
_cell.length_a   1.000
_cell.length_b   1.000
_cell.length_c   1.000
_cell.angle_alpha   90.00
_cell.angle_beta   90.00
_cell.angle_gamma   90.00
#
_symmetry.space_group_name_H-M   'P 1'
#
loop_
_entity.id
_entity.type
_entity.pdbx_description
1 polymer ?
#
loop_
_entity_poly.entity_id
_entity_poly.type
_entity_poly.pdbx_seq_one_letter_code
_entity_poly.pdbx_strand_id
1 'polypeptide(L)'
;MMTNSPVATEIVPMVLRLHPAIQMTDDQFYEFCQLNRDFRIERNAFGELVIMSPTGSETDERNFNLIGQLWIWTKQDGTGVGFGSSGGFTLPNGAVRSPDAAWIKSTRWQAIPVELRKKFAPICPEFQYLRQIYDPLEQVVAG
;
A
#
# COMPACT_ATOMS: atom_id res chain seq x y z
N MET A 1 38.06 -14.48 -1.86
CA MET A 1 37.28 -14.13 -1.89
C MET A 1 36.32 -14.31 -1.20
N MET A 2 35.78 -13.91 -0.88
CA MET A 2 34.89 -14.06 -0.31
C MET A 2 33.81 -14.05 -0.66
N THR A 3 33.25 -14.46 -0.52
CA THR A 3 32.25 -14.54 -0.94
C THR A 3 31.36 -14.20 -0.23
N ASN A 4 30.80 -13.65 -0.35
CA ASN A 4 29.89 -13.29 0.20
C ASN A 4 28.75 -13.84 0.01
N SER A 5 28.32 -14.39 0.75
CA SER A 5 27.09 -14.90 0.71
C SER A 5 26.16 -13.87 0.49
N PRO A 6 25.34 -14.07 -0.32
CA PRO A 6 24.29 -13.22 -0.56
C PRO A 6 23.46 -13.18 0.56
N VAL A 7 23.47 -12.19 1.08
CA VAL A 7 22.56 -11.93 1.98
C VAL A 7 21.26 -12.05 1.50
N ALA A 8 20.50 -12.65 2.21
CA ALA A 8 19.13 -12.66 1.95
C ALA A 8 18.73 -11.29 1.64
N THR A 9 18.18 -11.18 0.56
CA THR A 9 17.73 -9.94 0.10
C THR A 9 16.48 -9.56 0.78
N GLU A 10 16.48 -9.60 2.07
CA GLU A 10 15.37 -9.04 2.78
C GLU A 10 15.44 -7.56 2.60
N ILE A 11 14.44 -7.02 1.96
CA ILE A 11 14.30 -5.59 1.88
C ILE A 11 13.77 -5.13 3.20
N VAL A 12 14.61 -4.48 3.97
CA VAL A 12 14.21 -3.92 5.25
C VAL A 12 13.80 -2.49 4.98
N PRO A 13 12.54 -2.13 5.16
CA PRO A 13 12.10 -0.76 4.98
C PRO A 13 12.70 0.14 6.06
N MET A 14 12.89 1.40 5.72
CA MET A 14 13.28 2.41 6.70
C MET A 14 12.02 2.86 7.43
N VAL A 15 12.05 2.83 8.76
CA VAL A 15 10.91 3.25 9.57
C VAL A 15 11.30 4.52 10.33
N LEU A 16 10.53 5.58 10.15
CA LEU A 16 10.72 6.83 10.86
C LEU A 16 9.63 7.00 11.90
N ARG A 17 10.03 7.17 13.14
CA ARG A 17 9.10 7.39 14.24
C ARG A 17 8.89 8.87 14.43
N LEU A 18 7.63 9.29 14.32
CA LEU A 18 7.27 10.70 14.45
C LEU A 18 6.67 11.02 15.81
N HIS A 19 5.78 10.18 16.29
CA HIS A 19 5.09 10.40 17.54
C HIS A 19 6.04 10.17 18.72
N PRO A 20 6.03 10.99 19.77
CA PRO A 20 5.11 12.08 20.04
C PRO A 20 5.56 13.44 19.52
N ALA A 21 6.72 13.54 18.89
CA ALA A 21 7.27 14.83 18.47
C ALA A 21 6.44 15.50 17.38
N ILE A 22 5.94 14.70 16.43
CA ILE A 22 5.16 15.19 15.30
C ILE A 22 3.97 14.26 15.12
N GLN A 23 2.82 14.83 14.80
CA GLN A 23 1.63 14.08 14.46
C GLN A 23 1.08 14.63 13.15
N MET A 24 0.99 13.77 12.13
CA MET A 24 0.43 14.16 10.83
C MET A 24 -1.02 13.78 10.75
N THR A 25 -1.84 14.68 10.26
CA THR A 25 -3.21 14.37 9.85
C THR A 25 -3.15 13.56 8.55
N ASP A 26 -4.29 12.97 8.17
CA ASP A 26 -4.37 12.23 6.91
C ASP A 26 -4.04 13.14 5.72
N ASP A 27 -4.53 14.39 5.74
CA ASP A 27 -4.26 15.34 4.67
C ASP A 27 -2.78 15.73 4.62
N GLN A 28 -2.17 15.93 5.78
CA GLN A 28 -0.73 16.24 5.83
C GLN A 28 0.10 15.09 5.33
N PHE A 29 -0.28 13.85 5.65
CA PHE A 29 0.43 12.69 5.16
C PHE A 29 0.32 12.57 3.64
N TYR A 30 -0.88 12.79 3.10
CA TYR A 30 -1.09 12.76 1.65
C TYR A 30 -0.20 13.81 0.98
N GLU A 31 -0.20 15.04 1.49
CA GLU A 31 0.63 16.11 0.93
C GLU A 31 2.11 15.76 1.02
N PHE A 32 2.55 15.20 2.14
CA PHE A 32 3.93 14.77 2.31
C PHE A 32 4.31 13.75 1.23
N CYS A 33 3.45 12.79 0.95
CA CYS A 33 3.69 11.81 -0.10
C CYS A 33 3.75 12.46 -1.48
N GLN A 34 2.92 13.46 -1.74
CA GLN A 34 2.93 14.15 -3.04
C GLN A 34 4.23 14.95 -3.24
N LEU A 35 4.79 15.49 -2.17
CA LEU A 35 6.05 16.22 -2.23
C LEU A 35 7.25 15.29 -2.39
N ASN A 36 7.10 14.02 -2.06
CA ASN A 36 8.19 13.04 -2.07
C ASN A 36 7.86 11.84 -2.96
N ARG A 37 7.46 12.13 -4.20
CA ARG A 37 6.96 11.10 -5.12
C ARG A 37 8.03 10.10 -5.56
N ASP A 38 9.29 10.42 -5.35
CA ASP A 38 10.38 9.51 -5.66
C ASP A 38 10.46 8.35 -4.66
N PHE A 39 9.78 8.46 -3.53
CA PHE A 39 9.77 7.44 -2.51
C PHE A 39 8.39 6.81 -2.43
N ARG A 40 8.38 5.52 -2.12
CA ARG A 40 7.15 4.82 -1.77
C ARG A 40 7.02 4.85 -0.26
N ILE A 41 6.06 5.62 0.23
CA ILE A 41 5.91 5.86 1.66
C ILE A 41 4.55 5.37 2.11
N GLU A 42 4.55 4.58 3.17
CA GLU A 42 3.32 4.15 3.84
C GLU A 42 3.34 4.64 5.28
N ARG A 43 2.21 4.56 5.94
CA ARG A 43 2.09 4.87 7.36
C ARG A 43 1.49 3.66 8.07
N ASN A 44 2.13 3.21 9.14
CA ASN A 44 1.58 2.10 9.90
C ASN A 44 0.55 2.58 10.93
N ALA A 45 -0.05 1.64 11.66
CA ALA A 45 -1.10 1.97 12.61
C ALA A 45 -0.61 2.81 13.79
N PHE A 46 0.69 2.84 14.03
CA PHE A 46 1.30 3.65 15.08
C PHE A 46 1.67 5.06 14.63
N GLY A 47 1.36 5.40 13.38
CA GLY A 47 1.71 6.70 12.83
C GLY A 47 3.15 6.83 12.37
N GLU A 48 3.89 5.72 12.34
CA GLU A 48 5.27 5.74 11.85
C GLU A 48 5.28 5.72 10.32
N LEU A 49 6.25 6.40 9.73
CA LEU A 49 6.42 6.39 8.28
C LEU A 49 7.29 5.21 7.87
N VAL A 50 6.82 4.47 6.88
CA VAL A 50 7.53 3.31 6.35
C VAL A 50 7.95 3.62 4.93
N ILE A 51 9.25 3.77 4.71
CA ILE A 51 9.80 4.12 3.41
C ILE A 51 10.30 2.85 2.76
N MET A 52 9.72 2.52 1.61
CA MET A 52 9.97 1.26 0.93
C MET A 52 11.09 1.41 -0.09
N SER A 53 11.90 0.36 -0.21
CA SER A 53 12.88 0.28 -1.26
C SER A 53 12.24 -0.07 -2.60
N PRO A 54 12.86 0.28 -3.72
CA PRO A 54 12.38 -0.15 -5.02
C PRO A 54 12.32 -1.67 -5.12
N THR A 55 11.37 -2.15 -5.89
CA THR A 55 11.19 -3.57 -6.13
C THR A 55 12.15 -4.05 -7.22
N GLY A 56 12.70 -5.24 -7.05
CA GLY A 56 13.49 -5.86 -8.10
C GLY A 56 12.63 -6.24 -9.30
N SER A 57 13.26 -6.40 -10.45
CA SER A 57 12.55 -6.67 -11.72
C SER A 57 11.73 -7.94 -11.67
N GLU A 58 12.23 -8.98 -11.03
CA GLU A 58 11.51 -10.26 -10.97
C GLU A 58 10.21 -10.13 -10.18
N THR A 59 10.25 -9.40 -9.07
CA THR A 59 9.04 -9.14 -8.29
C THR A 59 8.07 -8.26 -9.07
N ASP A 60 8.59 -7.28 -9.79
CA ASP A 60 7.76 -6.41 -10.61
C ASP A 60 7.05 -7.20 -11.71
N GLU A 61 7.73 -8.16 -12.33
CA GLU A 61 7.12 -9.03 -13.32
C GLU A 61 5.96 -9.83 -12.71
N ARG A 62 6.17 -10.40 -11.52
CA ARG A 62 5.10 -11.12 -10.83
C ARG A 62 3.91 -10.23 -10.51
N ASN A 63 4.18 -9.01 -10.07
CA ASN A 63 3.11 -8.06 -9.78
C ASN A 63 2.34 -7.69 -11.04
N PHE A 64 3.04 -7.51 -12.14
CA PHE A 64 2.41 -7.22 -13.43
C PHE A 64 1.45 -8.34 -13.82
N ASN A 65 1.88 -9.59 -13.69
CA ASN A 65 1.04 -10.75 -14.03
C ASN A 65 -0.17 -10.84 -13.10
N LEU A 66 0.03 -10.59 -11.81
CA LEU A 66 -1.07 -10.61 -10.85
C LEU A 66 -2.09 -9.51 -11.17
N ILE A 67 -1.62 -8.30 -11.47
CA ILE A 67 -2.48 -7.19 -11.83
C ILE A 67 -3.25 -7.52 -13.10
N GLY A 68 -2.60 -8.14 -14.08
CA GLY A 68 -3.25 -8.55 -15.31
C GLY A 68 -4.39 -9.54 -15.06
N GLN A 69 -4.14 -10.54 -14.23
CA GLN A 69 -5.16 -11.52 -13.88
C GLN A 69 -6.31 -10.88 -13.11
N LEU A 70 -6.00 -10.01 -12.17
CA LEU A 70 -7.01 -9.27 -11.41
C LEU A 70 -7.85 -8.40 -12.34
N TRP A 71 -7.21 -7.75 -13.32
CA TRP A 71 -7.92 -6.91 -14.28
C TRP A 71 -8.92 -7.72 -15.09
N ILE A 72 -8.48 -8.87 -15.61
CA ILE A 72 -9.36 -9.75 -16.40
C ILE A 72 -10.55 -10.20 -15.55
N TRP A 73 -10.26 -10.68 -14.35
CA TRP A 73 -11.32 -11.14 -13.44
C TRP A 73 -12.30 -10.02 -13.11
N THR A 74 -11.78 -8.81 -12.83
CA THR A 74 -12.62 -7.66 -12.51
C THR A 74 -13.56 -7.33 -13.66
N LYS A 75 -13.08 -7.38 -14.89
CA LYS A 75 -13.91 -7.09 -16.06
C LYS A 75 -14.98 -8.16 -16.28
N GLN A 76 -14.66 -9.41 -16.04
CA GLN A 76 -15.61 -10.50 -16.19
C GLN A 76 -16.66 -10.50 -15.08
N ASP A 77 -16.22 -10.25 -13.85
CA ASP A 77 -17.12 -10.24 -12.69
C ASP A 77 -18.05 -9.02 -12.71
N GLY A 78 -17.54 -7.85 -13.00
CA GLY A 78 -18.32 -6.63 -13.15
C GLY A 78 -18.86 -6.01 -11.87
N THR A 79 -18.50 -6.53 -10.69
CA THR A 79 -19.08 -6.02 -9.44
C THR A 79 -18.15 -5.12 -8.64
N GLY A 80 -16.94 -4.87 -9.14
CA GLY A 80 -15.98 -4.08 -8.39
C GLY A 80 -14.99 -3.34 -9.25
N VAL A 81 -14.07 -2.67 -8.57
CA VAL A 81 -13.05 -1.82 -9.16
C VAL A 81 -11.68 -2.35 -8.74
N GLY A 82 -10.77 -2.47 -9.69
CA GLY A 82 -9.41 -2.94 -9.42
C GLY A 82 -8.43 -1.79 -9.33
N PHE A 83 -7.37 -1.98 -8.56
CA PHE A 83 -6.32 -0.99 -8.35
C PHE A 83 -4.95 -1.63 -8.47
N GLY A 84 -4.01 -0.91 -9.05
CA GLY A 84 -2.61 -1.31 -9.11
C GLY A 84 -1.81 -0.74 -7.95
N SER A 85 -0.49 -0.77 -8.09
CA SER A 85 0.42 -0.46 -6.99
C SER A 85 0.57 1.02 -6.67
N SER A 86 0.00 1.91 -7.49
CA SER A 86 0.18 3.36 -7.28
C SER A 86 -0.83 3.96 -6.32
N GLY A 87 -1.89 3.25 -6.00
CA GLY A 87 -2.93 3.74 -5.11
C GLY A 87 -2.62 3.48 -3.65
N GLY A 88 -3.25 4.23 -2.79
CA GLY A 88 -3.15 4.01 -1.35
C GLY A 88 -4.52 4.13 -0.70
N PHE A 89 -4.65 3.48 0.46
CA PHE A 89 -5.91 3.44 1.19
C PHE A 89 -5.65 3.71 2.67
N THR A 90 -6.49 4.55 3.27
CA THR A 90 -6.46 4.78 4.71
C THR A 90 -7.35 3.74 5.37
N LEU A 91 -6.73 2.89 6.16
CA LEU A 91 -7.42 1.78 6.81
C LEU A 91 -8.07 2.22 8.13
N PRO A 92 -9.04 1.45 8.66
CA PRO A 92 -9.72 1.84 9.89
C PRO A 92 -8.80 2.03 11.09
N ASN A 93 -7.65 1.36 11.13
CA ASN A 93 -6.68 1.51 12.21
C ASN A 93 -5.76 2.72 12.06
N GLY A 94 -5.98 3.55 11.03
CA GLY A 94 -5.15 4.73 10.76
C GLY A 94 -3.95 4.48 9.87
N ALA A 95 -3.65 3.24 9.55
CA ALA A 95 -2.57 2.93 8.63
C ALA A 95 -2.94 3.38 7.21
N VAL A 96 -1.94 3.77 6.43
CA VAL A 96 -2.11 4.02 5.01
C VAL A 96 -1.23 3.04 4.27
N ARG A 97 -1.86 2.17 3.47
CA ARG A 97 -1.19 1.12 2.74
C ARG A 97 -1.35 1.32 1.24
N SER A 98 -0.31 0.97 0.51
CA SER A 98 -0.32 0.95 -0.95
C SER A 98 -0.08 -0.49 -1.40
N PRO A 99 -1.11 -1.32 -1.43
CA PRO A 99 -0.95 -2.71 -1.84
C PRO A 99 -0.53 -2.79 -3.30
N ASP A 100 0.15 -3.87 -3.65
CA ASP A 100 0.58 -4.10 -5.04
C ASP A 100 -0.61 -4.32 -5.96
N ALA A 101 -1.70 -4.85 -5.44
CA ALA A 101 -2.97 -4.98 -6.16
C ALA A 101 -4.11 -4.97 -5.15
N ALA A 102 -5.26 -4.42 -5.54
CA ALA A 102 -6.42 -4.36 -4.67
C ALA A 102 -7.72 -4.39 -5.47
N TRP A 103 -8.79 -4.80 -4.83
CA TRP A 103 -10.12 -4.80 -5.42
C TRP A 103 -11.14 -4.36 -4.37
N ILE A 104 -12.06 -3.50 -4.80
CA ILE A 104 -13.09 -2.96 -3.93
C ILE A 104 -14.44 -3.14 -4.62
N LYS A 105 -15.43 -3.59 -3.88
CA LYS A 105 -16.79 -3.71 -4.39
C LYS A 105 -17.29 -2.33 -4.82
N SER A 106 -17.91 -2.26 -5.99
CA SER A 106 -18.33 -0.99 -6.58
C SER A 106 -19.24 -0.18 -5.66
N THR A 107 -20.17 -0.84 -4.97
CA THR A 107 -21.09 -0.13 -4.07
C THR A 107 -20.35 0.55 -2.93
N ARG A 108 -19.32 -0.10 -2.39
CA ARG A 108 -18.50 0.49 -1.33
C ARG A 108 -17.65 1.65 -1.84
N TRP A 109 -17.07 1.45 -3.02
CA TRP A 109 -16.25 2.50 -3.64
C TRP A 109 -17.08 3.74 -3.93
N GLN A 110 -18.27 3.56 -4.51
CA GLN A 110 -19.13 4.68 -4.87
C GLN A 110 -19.70 5.39 -3.65
N ALA A 111 -19.77 4.74 -2.51
CA ALA A 111 -20.23 5.37 -1.28
C ALA A 111 -19.21 6.34 -0.69
N ILE A 112 -17.96 6.30 -1.15
CA ILE A 112 -16.93 7.22 -0.68
C ILE A 112 -17.09 8.56 -1.41
N PRO A 113 -17.09 9.70 -0.69
CA PRO A 113 -17.14 11.00 -1.34
C PRO A 113 -15.99 11.17 -2.34
N VAL A 114 -16.29 11.80 -3.48
CA VAL A 114 -15.32 11.96 -4.57
C VAL A 114 -14.02 12.60 -4.09
N GLU A 115 -14.11 13.58 -3.21
CA GLU A 115 -12.93 14.28 -2.73
C GLU A 115 -11.99 13.35 -1.96
N LEU A 116 -12.54 12.37 -1.25
CA LEU A 116 -11.73 11.40 -0.52
C LEU A 116 -11.16 10.32 -1.44
N ARG A 117 -11.86 10.01 -2.54
CA ARG A 117 -11.34 9.06 -3.53
C ARG A 117 -10.11 9.59 -4.27
N LYS A 118 -9.96 10.90 -4.32
CA LYS A 118 -8.81 11.54 -4.99
C LYS A 118 -7.53 11.47 -4.15
N LYS A 119 -7.64 11.10 -2.89
CA LYS A 119 -6.50 10.97 -1.99
C LYS A 119 -6.33 9.51 -1.62
N PHE A 120 -5.94 9.22 -0.39
CA PHE A 120 -5.90 7.85 0.10
C PHE A 120 -7.27 7.49 0.66
N ALA A 121 -8.10 6.91 -0.17
CA ALA A 121 -9.48 6.65 0.16
C ALA A 121 -9.63 5.88 1.48
N PRO A 122 -10.59 6.29 2.35
CA PRO A 122 -10.74 5.68 3.67
C PRO A 122 -11.55 4.38 3.57
N ILE A 123 -10.90 3.33 3.14
CA ILE A 123 -11.55 2.03 2.95
C ILE A 123 -10.51 0.92 3.02
N CYS A 124 -10.90 -0.20 3.60
CA CYS A 124 -10.11 -1.42 3.52
C CYS A 124 -10.65 -2.24 2.35
N PRO A 125 -9.85 -2.48 1.30
CA PRO A 125 -10.30 -3.29 0.17
C PRO A 125 -10.69 -4.71 0.58
N GLU A 126 -11.66 -5.30 -0.11
CA GLU A 126 -12.03 -6.71 0.12
C GLU A 126 -10.88 -7.64 -0.23
N PHE A 127 -10.10 -7.27 -1.25
CA PHE A 127 -8.91 -8.02 -1.62
C PHE A 127 -7.74 -7.05 -1.71
N GLN A 128 -6.60 -7.43 -1.11
CA GLN A 128 -5.36 -6.69 -1.30
C GLN A 128 -4.19 -7.66 -1.23
N TYR A 129 -3.23 -7.43 -2.12
CA TYR A 129 -1.98 -8.17 -2.14
C TYR A 129 -0.89 -7.25 -1.61
N LEU A 130 -0.38 -7.59 -0.42
CA LEU A 130 0.61 -6.79 0.28
C LEU A 130 1.95 -7.46 0.23
N ARG A 131 3.01 -6.66 0.14
CA ARG A 131 4.33 -7.19 0.37
C ARG A 131 4.46 -7.64 1.80
N GLN A 132 5.05 -8.80 1.94
CA GLN A 132 5.32 -9.31 3.26
C GLN A 132 6.65 -8.77 3.74
N ILE A 133 6.67 -7.57 4.25
CA ILE A 133 7.92 -6.94 4.60
C ILE A 133 8.02 -6.64 6.09
N TYR A 134 6.92 -6.39 6.74
CA TYR A 134 6.93 -5.97 8.14
C TYR A 134 5.64 -6.39 8.80
N ASP A 135 5.62 -6.23 10.06
CA ASP A 135 4.61 -6.60 11.04
C ASP A 135 3.44 -7.46 10.54
N PRO A 136 3.54 -8.79 10.69
CA PRO A 136 2.45 -9.67 10.28
C PRO A 136 1.15 -9.41 11.02
N LEU A 137 1.24 -8.92 12.26
CA LEU A 137 0.03 -8.64 13.04
C LEU A 137 -0.74 -7.49 12.45
N GLU A 138 -0.04 -6.45 12.01
CA GLU A 138 -0.68 -5.33 11.38
C GLU A 138 -1.34 -5.72 10.07
N GLN A 139 -0.73 -6.61 9.32
CA GLN A 139 -1.31 -7.13 8.09
C GLN A 139 -2.62 -7.87 8.35
N VAL A 140 -2.67 -8.64 9.42
CA VAL A 140 -3.88 -9.35 9.79
C VAL A 140 -5.01 -8.39 10.15
N VAL A 141 -4.69 -7.34 10.90
CA VAL A 141 -5.67 -6.34 11.27
C VAL A 141 -6.15 -5.55 10.06
N ALA A 142 -5.27 -5.28 9.12
CA ALA A 142 -5.61 -4.51 7.92
C ALA A 142 -6.41 -5.33 6.90
N GLY A 143 -6.24 -6.63 6.92
CA GLY A 143 -6.99 -7.52 6.04
C GLY A 143 -8.36 -7.77 6.57
#